data_0193f6eaaf5f09490e043de95ef943d0
#
_entry.id   0193f6eaaf5f09490e043de95ef943d0
#
_cell.length_a   1.000
_cell.length_b   1.000
_cell.length_c   1.000
_cell.angle_alpha   90.00
_cell.angle_beta   90.00
_cell.angle_gamma   90.00
#
_symmetry.space_group_name_H-M   'P 1'
#
loop_
_entity.id
_entity.type
_entity.pdbx_description
1 polymer ?
#
loop_
_entity_poly.entity_id
_entity_poly.type
_entity_poly.pdbx_seq_one_letter_code
_entity_poly.pdbx_strand_id
1 'polypeptide(L)'
;MEYHIAIDGNNQARGTSDQPFRTISHAAKLVVAGDTIIVHKGIYREWVNPANAGTAEHRIIYKAAGDGEVVITGAERITDWTMEDDTVWSTEVANALFSDRNPYEVELSGDWLFDGILTVHLGDVYLDGKSLYECDSIEKVRKPEVWSEAKFPEESLLKWYAEVGPTTTKIWANFGNKDPRKENVEMNVRPHCFWPTKAGIDYITVSGFTLRQASPQWAPPTEYQEGLIGPHWSKGWIIENNVIAESKSVGISLGTEIGTGHKKQAGKHKKGGTQREQEVILRALHAGWHKDNVGSHIIRGNIIHDCEQAGIVGHMGGAFSQIQNNRIYNIHHKRLRHGAEVGGIKLHAALDTQMSDNLIYSCYRGIWLDWQAQGTRITRNVFFDNLSEDLFVEVCHGPYLVDNNLFLSAMNFRNLAQGGAFVHNLFAGHFVVQSELSRTTPYHFPHETAMAGYSNITSGDDRYYNNIFLGDDESHNEPVPITLFEHLPLQPREKSEDDGKTVMDGVPDDSICYLYPVGLGSYN
;
A
#
# COMPACT_ATOMS: atom_id res chain seq x y z
N MET A 1 -12.56 16.01 -26.20
CA MET A 1 -13.96 15.55 -26.43
C MET A 1 -14.52 14.95 -25.15
N GLU A 2 -15.85 14.73 -25.08
CA GLU A 2 -16.47 13.99 -23.98
C GLU A 2 -17.01 12.67 -24.53
N TYR A 3 -16.71 11.57 -23.84
CA TYR A 3 -17.21 10.24 -24.13
C TYR A 3 -18.03 9.74 -22.94
N HIS A 4 -19.21 9.21 -23.23
CA HIS A 4 -20.12 8.66 -22.23
C HIS A 4 -20.08 7.14 -22.22
N ILE A 5 -20.06 6.55 -21.03
CA ILE A 5 -20.04 5.12 -20.80
C ILE A 5 -21.27 4.74 -19.96
N ALA A 6 -22.04 3.75 -20.41
CA ALA A 6 -23.17 3.21 -19.68
C ALA A 6 -23.23 1.69 -19.84
N ILE A 7 -23.68 0.96 -18.81
CA ILE A 7 -23.72 -0.51 -18.83
C ILE A 7 -24.65 -1.09 -19.91
N ASP A 8 -25.65 -0.33 -20.34
CA ASP A 8 -26.55 -0.63 -21.43
C ASP A 8 -26.11 -0.05 -22.80
N GLY A 9 -24.92 0.58 -22.84
CA GLY A 9 -24.33 1.15 -24.03
C GLY A 9 -23.79 0.10 -25.01
N ASN A 10 -23.19 0.57 -26.10
CA ASN A 10 -22.64 -0.26 -27.16
C ASN A 10 -21.28 0.28 -27.63
N ASN A 11 -20.23 -0.53 -27.61
CA ASN A 11 -18.89 -0.15 -28.07
C ASN A 11 -18.78 0.14 -29.58
N GLN A 12 -19.81 -0.16 -30.35
CA GLN A 12 -19.93 0.23 -31.77
C GLN A 12 -20.63 1.59 -31.95
N ALA A 13 -21.14 2.19 -30.86
CA ALA A 13 -21.77 3.50 -30.88
C ALA A 13 -20.74 4.63 -31.00
N ARG A 14 -21.17 5.88 -30.90
CA ARG A 14 -20.33 7.06 -31.06
C ARG A 14 -19.67 7.51 -29.75
N GLY A 15 -20.10 6.98 -28.59
CA GLY A 15 -19.65 7.41 -27.27
C GLY A 15 -20.23 8.76 -26.83
N THR A 16 -21.31 9.22 -27.45
CA THR A 16 -22.04 10.43 -27.04
C THR A 16 -23.05 10.11 -25.93
N SER A 17 -23.63 11.13 -25.29
CA SER A 17 -24.57 10.94 -24.18
C SER A 17 -25.85 10.17 -24.60
N ASP A 18 -26.25 10.29 -25.85
CA ASP A 18 -27.41 9.56 -26.45
C ASP A 18 -27.00 8.21 -27.06
N GLN A 19 -25.72 7.98 -27.30
CA GLN A 19 -25.16 6.74 -27.86
C GLN A 19 -23.87 6.35 -27.08
N PRO A 20 -23.97 6.00 -25.81
CA PRO A 20 -22.79 5.74 -24.98
C PRO A 20 -22.07 4.46 -25.39
N PHE A 21 -20.76 4.39 -25.09
CA PHE A 21 -20.03 3.12 -25.10
C PHE A 21 -20.47 2.24 -23.93
N ARG A 22 -20.24 0.93 -24.07
CA ARG A 22 -20.58 -0.03 -23.00
C ARG A 22 -19.50 -0.16 -21.94
N THR A 23 -18.23 -0.06 -22.31
CA THR A 23 -17.10 -0.34 -21.40
C THR A 23 -16.14 0.83 -21.31
N ILE A 24 -15.60 1.04 -20.10
CA ILE A 24 -14.56 2.05 -19.86
C ILE A 24 -13.29 1.67 -20.61
N SER A 25 -12.94 0.38 -20.64
CA SER A 25 -11.76 -0.15 -21.34
C SER A 25 -11.79 0.10 -22.84
N HIS A 26 -12.98 0.19 -23.47
CA HIS A 26 -13.09 0.58 -24.86
C HIS A 26 -12.71 2.05 -25.06
N ALA A 27 -13.28 2.94 -24.26
CA ALA A 27 -12.94 4.36 -24.31
C ALA A 27 -11.46 4.63 -23.99
N ALA A 28 -10.88 3.91 -23.01
CA ALA A 28 -9.49 4.04 -22.59
C ALA A 28 -8.46 3.79 -23.71
N LYS A 29 -8.85 3.08 -24.78
CA LYS A 29 -8.02 2.85 -25.96
C LYS A 29 -8.10 3.97 -26.99
N LEU A 30 -9.17 4.78 -26.95
CA LEU A 30 -9.47 5.79 -27.97
C LEU A 30 -9.09 7.20 -27.56
N VAL A 31 -9.26 7.53 -26.27
CA VAL A 31 -9.11 8.88 -25.76
C VAL A 31 -7.68 9.39 -25.89
N VAL A 32 -7.55 10.68 -26.10
CA VAL A 32 -6.28 11.40 -26.23
C VAL A 32 -6.25 12.59 -25.27
N ALA A 33 -5.13 13.28 -25.18
CA ALA A 33 -4.93 14.43 -24.32
C ALA A 33 -6.05 15.48 -24.46
N GLY A 34 -6.66 15.86 -23.34
CA GLY A 34 -7.78 16.78 -23.25
C GLY A 34 -9.18 16.15 -23.35
N ASP A 35 -9.26 14.82 -23.52
CA ASP A 35 -10.54 14.12 -23.51
C ASP A 35 -11.03 13.81 -22.09
N THR A 36 -12.35 13.72 -21.95
CA THR A 36 -13.05 13.34 -20.72
C THR A 36 -13.92 12.13 -20.95
N ILE A 37 -13.81 11.13 -20.08
CA ILE A 37 -14.68 9.96 -20.04
C ILE A 37 -15.63 10.14 -18.87
N ILE A 38 -16.93 10.18 -19.15
CA ILE A 38 -18.02 10.30 -18.19
C ILE A 38 -18.68 8.93 -18.06
N VAL A 39 -18.54 8.33 -16.87
CA VAL A 39 -19.05 6.98 -16.61
C VAL A 39 -20.32 7.07 -15.79
N HIS A 40 -21.42 6.56 -16.36
CA HIS A 40 -22.72 6.51 -15.72
C HIS A 40 -22.82 5.38 -14.70
N LYS A 41 -23.75 5.50 -13.75
CA LYS A 41 -23.97 4.54 -12.67
C LYS A 41 -24.01 3.10 -13.15
N GLY A 42 -23.37 2.21 -12.40
CA GLY A 42 -23.37 0.78 -12.69
C GLY A 42 -22.14 0.05 -12.17
N ILE A 43 -22.13 -1.27 -12.36
CA ILE A 43 -21.01 -2.13 -11.97
C ILE A 43 -20.27 -2.56 -13.25
N TYR A 44 -19.04 -2.09 -13.38
CA TYR A 44 -18.13 -2.37 -14.49
C TYR A 44 -17.12 -3.42 -14.06
N ARG A 45 -17.28 -4.66 -14.57
CA ARG A 45 -16.41 -5.80 -14.28
C ARG A 45 -15.28 -5.84 -15.29
N GLU A 46 -14.31 -4.97 -15.11
CA GLU A 46 -13.23 -4.79 -16.07
C GLU A 46 -11.94 -4.27 -15.42
N TRP A 47 -10.84 -4.47 -16.10
CA TRP A 47 -9.58 -3.83 -15.83
C TRP A 47 -9.39 -2.70 -16.85
N VAL A 48 -9.46 -1.46 -16.39
CA VAL A 48 -9.22 -0.28 -17.21
C VAL A 48 -7.72 -0.08 -17.36
N ASN A 49 -7.23 -0.22 -18.60
CA ASN A 49 -5.84 -0.04 -18.97
C ASN A 49 -5.71 1.16 -19.92
N PRO A 50 -5.40 2.37 -19.43
CA PRO A 50 -5.22 3.56 -20.26
C PRO A 50 -4.11 3.34 -21.29
N ALA A 51 -4.39 3.67 -22.57
CA ALA A 51 -3.44 3.47 -23.65
C ALA A 51 -2.60 4.72 -23.97
N ASN A 52 -3.14 5.90 -23.66
CA ASN A 52 -2.58 7.19 -24.04
C ASN A 52 -2.37 8.09 -22.82
N ALA A 53 -1.37 8.96 -22.89
CA ALA A 53 -1.07 9.99 -21.89
C ALA A 53 -1.81 11.30 -22.16
N GLY A 54 -2.10 12.05 -21.09
CA GLY A 54 -2.42 13.47 -21.17
C GLY A 54 -1.16 14.33 -21.16
N THR A 55 -1.37 15.65 -21.03
CA THR A 55 -0.31 16.63 -20.72
C THR A 55 -0.70 17.43 -19.49
N ALA A 56 0.20 18.23 -18.97
CA ALA A 56 -0.09 19.09 -17.81
C ALA A 56 -1.29 20.04 -18.06
N GLU A 57 -1.40 20.56 -19.27
CA GLU A 57 -2.44 21.48 -19.71
C GLU A 57 -3.69 20.76 -20.23
N HIS A 58 -3.53 19.53 -20.72
CA HIS A 58 -4.59 18.74 -21.37
C HIS A 58 -4.61 17.31 -20.81
N ARG A 59 -5.12 17.16 -19.60
CA ARG A 59 -5.24 15.87 -18.92
C ARG A 59 -6.28 14.97 -19.61
N ILE A 60 -6.12 13.65 -19.48
CA ILE A 60 -7.22 12.72 -19.76
C ILE A 60 -7.97 12.50 -18.45
N ILE A 61 -9.27 12.69 -18.46
CA ILE A 61 -10.09 12.66 -17.24
C ILE A 61 -11.09 11.50 -17.32
N TYR A 62 -11.01 10.60 -16.37
CA TYR A 62 -12.00 9.56 -16.10
C TYR A 62 -12.79 9.99 -14.88
N LYS A 63 -14.10 10.20 -15.02
CA LYS A 63 -14.95 10.63 -13.90
C LYS A 63 -16.30 9.96 -13.89
N ALA A 64 -16.84 9.71 -12.70
CA ALA A 64 -18.21 9.31 -12.51
C ALA A 64 -19.16 10.45 -12.91
N ALA A 65 -20.30 10.11 -13.51
CA ALA A 65 -21.28 11.08 -13.99
C ALA A 65 -22.04 11.81 -12.87
N GLY A 66 -22.06 11.25 -11.65
CA GLY A 66 -22.79 11.79 -10.51
C GLY A 66 -24.29 11.42 -10.49
N ASP A 67 -24.71 10.50 -11.32
CA ASP A 67 -26.09 9.99 -11.41
C ASP A 67 -26.33 8.72 -10.56
N GLY A 68 -25.35 8.32 -9.80
CA GLY A 68 -25.34 7.16 -8.90
C GLY A 68 -23.96 6.57 -8.74
N GLU A 69 -23.85 5.47 -8.00
CA GLU A 69 -22.57 4.81 -7.77
C GLU A 69 -22.02 4.17 -9.05
N VAL A 70 -20.72 4.39 -9.30
CA VAL A 70 -19.98 3.79 -10.40
C VAL A 70 -18.90 2.88 -9.81
N VAL A 71 -19.09 1.57 -9.94
CA VAL A 71 -18.18 0.56 -9.41
C VAL A 71 -17.32 -0.01 -10.53
N ILE A 72 -15.99 0.02 -10.35
CA ILE A 72 -15.05 -0.75 -11.17
C ILE A 72 -14.52 -1.88 -10.28
N THR A 73 -14.79 -3.14 -10.68
CA THR A 73 -14.43 -4.29 -9.84
C THR A 73 -13.57 -5.30 -10.58
N GLY A 74 -12.56 -5.84 -9.86
CA GLY A 74 -11.75 -6.97 -10.31
C GLY A 74 -12.48 -8.32 -10.20
N ALA A 75 -13.68 -8.36 -9.62
CA ALA A 75 -14.40 -9.59 -9.35
C ALA A 75 -15.51 -9.89 -10.37
N GLU A 76 -15.88 -11.17 -10.45
CA GLU A 76 -17.07 -11.67 -11.14
C GLU A 76 -18.10 -12.18 -10.12
N ARG A 77 -19.39 -12.04 -10.46
CA ARG A 77 -20.47 -12.60 -9.65
C ARG A 77 -20.61 -14.09 -9.94
N ILE A 78 -20.70 -14.90 -8.91
CA ILE A 78 -20.87 -16.36 -9.01
C ILE A 78 -22.23 -16.73 -8.43
N THR A 79 -23.03 -17.41 -9.22
CA THR A 79 -24.43 -17.79 -8.88
C THR A 79 -24.62 -19.28 -8.71
N ASP A 80 -23.76 -20.10 -9.31
CA ASP A 80 -23.91 -21.55 -9.40
C ASP A 80 -23.29 -22.24 -8.17
N TRP A 81 -23.90 -21.99 -7.01
CA TRP A 81 -23.51 -22.59 -5.74
C TRP A 81 -24.33 -23.85 -5.44
N THR A 82 -23.66 -24.92 -5.10
CA THR A 82 -24.23 -26.19 -4.67
C THR A 82 -23.97 -26.39 -3.18
N MET A 83 -24.99 -26.71 -2.43
CA MET A 83 -24.86 -27.03 -1.01
C MET A 83 -24.19 -28.40 -0.85
N GLU A 84 -23.09 -28.43 -0.13
CA GLU A 84 -22.35 -29.66 0.21
C GLU A 84 -22.70 -30.15 1.61
N ASP A 85 -22.98 -29.23 2.51
CA ASP A 85 -23.23 -29.44 3.94
C ASP A 85 -24.04 -28.26 4.49
N ASP A 86 -24.54 -28.28 5.71
CA ASP A 86 -25.46 -27.30 6.31
C ASP A 86 -25.03 -25.82 6.12
N THR A 87 -23.73 -25.54 6.15
CA THR A 87 -23.16 -24.18 6.02
C THR A 87 -22.14 -24.04 4.89
N VAL A 88 -21.76 -25.17 4.28
CA VAL A 88 -20.70 -25.23 3.26
C VAL A 88 -21.29 -25.37 1.88
N TRP A 89 -20.85 -24.52 1.01
CA TRP A 89 -21.24 -24.49 -0.39
C TRP A 89 -20.02 -24.63 -1.30
N SER A 90 -20.22 -25.21 -2.47
CA SER A 90 -19.17 -25.28 -3.48
C SER A 90 -19.64 -24.71 -4.81
N THR A 91 -18.68 -24.24 -5.58
CA THR A 91 -18.83 -23.86 -6.97
C THR A 91 -17.62 -24.29 -7.77
N GLU A 92 -17.79 -24.47 -9.08
CA GLU A 92 -16.70 -24.79 -9.99
C GLU A 92 -16.74 -23.85 -11.18
N VAL A 93 -15.62 -23.17 -11.43
CA VAL A 93 -15.49 -22.20 -12.52
C VAL A 93 -14.42 -22.64 -13.51
N ALA A 94 -14.64 -22.37 -14.79
CA ALA A 94 -13.63 -22.67 -15.81
C ALA A 94 -12.41 -21.77 -15.65
N ASN A 95 -11.18 -22.31 -15.75
CA ASN A 95 -9.93 -21.53 -15.66
C ASN A 95 -9.81 -20.47 -16.76
N ALA A 96 -10.56 -20.59 -17.85
CA ALA A 96 -10.68 -19.56 -18.89
C ALA A 96 -11.31 -18.25 -18.41
N LEU A 97 -11.93 -18.24 -17.20
CA LEU A 97 -12.41 -17.03 -16.54
C LEU A 97 -11.24 -16.12 -16.13
N PHE A 98 -10.12 -16.71 -15.76
CA PHE A 98 -8.90 -16.03 -15.41
C PHE A 98 -8.08 -15.82 -16.69
N SER A 99 -7.55 -14.63 -16.90
CA SER A 99 -6.77 -14.35 -18.11
C SER A 99 -5.50 -15.23 -18.19
N ASP A 100 -4.36 -14.67 -17.92
CA ASP A 100 -3.04 -15.30 -17.93
C ASP A 100 -2.55 -15.73 -16.52
N ARG A 101 -3.32 -15.40 -15.48
CA ARG A 101 -2.99 -15.66 -14.08
C ARG A 101 -4.23 -16.07 -13.30
N ASN A 102 -4.28 -17.34 -12.87
CA ASN A 102 -5.31 -17.79 -11.93
C ASN A 102 -4.96 -17.34 -10.51
N PRO A 103 -5.71 -16.41 -9.90
CA PRO A 103 -5.36 -15.90 -8.58
C PRO A 103 -5.50 -16.94 -7.45
N TYR A 104 -6.21 -18.03 -7.67
CA TYR A 104 -6.38 -19.13 -6.70
C TYR A 104 -5.23 -20.14 -6.72
N GLU A 105 -4.33 -20.06 -7.70
CA GLU A 105 -3.12 -20.87 -7.82
C GLU A 105 -1.86 -20.08 -7.46
N VAL A 106 -1.89 -18.76 -7.70
CA VAL A 106 -0.73 -17.89 -7.49
C VAL A 106 -0.64 -17.48 -6.02
N GLU A 107 0.46 -17.85 -5.39
CA GLU A 107 0.75 -17.47 -4.01
C GLU A 107 1.04 -15.96 -3.87
N LEU A 108 0.60 -15.38 -2.76
CA LEU A 108 1.05 -14.07 -2.32
C LEU A 108 2.53 -14.17 -1.94
N SER A 109 3.39 -13.45 -2.61
CA SER A 109 4.84 -13.56 -2.46
C SER A 109 5.56 -12.24 -2.76
N GLY A 110 6.70 -12.04 -2.13
CA GLY A 110 7.56 -10.86 -2.34
C GLY A 110 8.58 -10.71 -1.24
N ASP A 111 9.52 -9.78 -1.43
CA ASP A 111 10.51 -9.46 -0.42
C ASP A 111 9.82 -8.93 0.85
N TRP A 112 10.38 -9.30 2.02
CA TRP A 112 9.87 -8.93 3.35
C TRP A 112 8.44 -9.39 3.67
N LEU A 113 7.86 -10.27 2.86
CA LEU A 113 6.72 -11.07 3.28
C LEU A 113 7.25 -12.26 4.09
N PHE A 114 6.86 -12.37 5.36
CA PHE A 114 7.37 -13.39 6.26
C PHE A 114 6.67 -14.73 6.02
N ASP A 115 7.39 -15.81 6.25
CA ASP A 115 6.79 -17.14 6.26
C ASP A 115 5.69 -17.20 7.31
N GLY A 116 4.58 -17.85 6.97
CA GLY A 116 3.42 -17.98 7.84
C GLY A 116 2.95 -19.41 7.94
N ILE A 117 1.99 -19.64 8.82
CA ILE A 117 1.37 -20.97 9.01
C ILE A 117 0.55 -21.36 7.77
N LEU A 118 0.00 -20.35 7.08
CA LEU A 118 -0.87 -20.51 5.92
C LEU A 118 -0.19 -19.99 4.66
N THR A 119 -0.20 -20.76 3.58
CA THR A 119 0.04 -20.25 2.24
C THR A 119 -1.19 -19.48 1.80
N VAL A 120 -1.03 -18.19 1.54
CA VAL A 120 -2.11 -17.31 1.07
C VAL A 120 -1.96 -17.10 -0.42
N HIS A 121 -3.06 -17.24 -1.16
CA HIS A 121 -3.12 -17.01 -2.59
C HIS A 121 -3.68 -15.62 -2.92
N LEU A 122 -3.55 -15.21 -4.17
CA LEU A 122 -4.11 -13.94 -4.64
C LEU A 122 -5.63 -13.97 -4.78
N GLY A 123 -6.23 -15.17 -4.80
CA GLY A 123 -7.67 -15.39 -4.81
C GLY A 123 -8.36 -14.83 -3.58
N ASP A 124 -9.61 -14.43 -3.75
CA ASP A 124 -10.51 -14.10 -2.63
C ASP A 124 -11.98 -14.31 -3.02
N VAL A 125 -12.82 -14.64 -2.03
CA VAL A 125 -14.25 -14.81 -2.16
C VAL A 125 -14.93 -13.72 -1.33
N TYR A 126 -15.94 -13.07 -1.89
CA TYR A 126 -16.63 -11.96 -1.26
C TYR A 126 -18.11 -12.28 -1.07
N LEU A 127 -18.63 -11.96 0.10
CA LEU A 127 -20.04 -12.02 0.44
C LEU A 127 -20.54 -10.60 0.71
N ASP A 128 -21.49 -10.13 -0.09
CA ASP A 128 -22.05 -8.77 0.02
C ASP A 128 -20.98 -7.67 0.02
N GLY A 129 -19.94 -7.88 -0.78
CA GLY A 129 -18.83 -6.93 -0.95
C GLY A 129 -17.65 -7.10 0.01
N LYS A 130 -17.77 -7.93 1.08
CA LYS A 130 -16.69 -8.20 2.04
C LYS A 130 -16.00 -9.52 1.76
N SER A 131 -14.69 -9.53 1.81
CA SER A 131 -13.87 -10.73 1.60
C SER A 131 -13.92 -11.69 2.79
N LEU A 132 -14.03 -12.98 2.50
CA LEU A 132 -13.93 -14.07 3.46
C LEU A 132 -12.46 -14.38 3.79
N TYR A 133 -12.24 -15.26 4.76
CA TYR A 133 -10.91 -15.69 5.18
C TYR A 133 -10.48 -16.98 4.45
N GLU A 134 -9.32 -16.96 3.83
CA GLU A 134 -8.72 -18.14 3.23
C GLU A 134 -8.29 -19.16 4.30
N CYS A 135 -8.43 -20.44 4.02
CA CYS A 135 -7.85 -21.52 4.81
C CYS A 135 -7.23 -22.59 3.89
N ASP A 136 -6.51 -23.55 4.49
CA ASP A 136 -5.67 -24.52 3.77
C ASP A 136 -6.36 -25.85 3.49
N SER A 137 -7.62 -26.02 3.92
CA SER A 137 -8.34 -27.27 3.73
C SER A 137 -9.85 -27.11 3.81
N ILE A 138 -10.56 -28.04 3.18
CA ILE A 138 -12.02 -28.13 3.23
C ILE A 138 -12.52 -28.43 4.65
N GLU A 139 -11.74 -29.13 5.47
CA GLU A 139 -12.06 -29.41 6.87
C GLU A 139 -12.18 -28.14 7.69
N LYS A 140 -11.30 -27.15 7.42
CA LYS A 140 -11.36 -25.83 8.07
C LYS A 140 -12.50 -24.94 7.55
N VAL A 141 -13.02 -25.19 6.36
CA VAL A 141 -14.26 -24.57 5.88
C VAL A 141 -15.47 -25.17 6.59
N ARG A 142 -15.49 -26.51 6.79
CA ARG A 142 -16.58 -27.22 7.49
C ARG A 142 -16.64 -26.95 8.99
N LYS A 143 -15.47 -26.80 9.62
CA LYS A 143 -15.32 -26.52 11.04
C LYS A 143 -14.43 -25.30 11.23
N PRO A 144 -14.96 -24.10 10.96
CA PRO A 144 -14.16 -22.90 11.04
C PRO A 144 -13.82 -22.57 12.49
N GLU A 145 -12.56 -22.22 12.71
CA GLU A 145 -12.07 -21.70 13.99
C GLU A 145 -11.78 -20.21 13.82
N VAL A 146 -11.99 -19.48 14.91
CA VAL A 146 -11.71 -18.04 14.98
C VAL A 146 -10.20 -17.80 14.78
N TRP A 147 -9.86 -16.86 13.92
CA TRP A 147 -8.52 -16.35 13.77
C TRP A 147 -8.31 -15.16 14.72
N SER A 148 -7.71 -15.43 15.87
CA SER A 148 -7.60 -14.44 16.97
C SER A 148 -6.72 -13.24 16.64
N GLU A 149 -5.82 -13.33 15.66
CA GLU A 149 -4.98 -12.21 15.25
C GLU A 149 -5.72 -11.20 14.36
N ALA A 150 -6.83 -11.60 13.74
CA ALA A 150 -7.63 -10.69 12.95
C ALA A 150 -8.13 -9.51 13.78
N LYS A 151 -8.27 -8.35 13.16
CA LYS A 151 -8.89 -7.20 13.84
C LYS A 151 -10.35 -7.46 14.23
N PHE A 152 -11.06 -8.24 13.40
CA PHE A 152 -12.44 -8.65 13.63
C PHE A 152 -12.52 -10.20 13.67
N PRO A 153 -12.16 -10.82 14.80
CA PRO A 153 -11.97 -12.28 14.87
C PRO A 153 -13.21 -13.09 14.44
N GLU A 154 -14.42 -12.64 14.80
CA GLU A 154 -15.66 -13.34 14.46
C GLU A 154 -15.94 -13.39 12.95
N GLU A 155 -15.49 -12.41 12.19
CA GLU A 155 -15.61 -12.42 10.72
C GLU A 155 -14.79 -13.54 10.08
N SER A 156 -13.75 -14.03 10.77
CA SER A 156 -12.89 -15.11 10.32
C SER A 156 -13.53 -16.50 10.32
N LEU A 157 -14.73 -16.62 10.86
CA LEU A 157 -15.53 -17.85 10.76
C LEU A 157 -16.09 -18.06 9.34
N LEU A 158 -16.19 -17.01 8.55
CA LEU A 158 -16.56 -17.12 7.14
C LEU A 158 -15.29 -17.43 6.33
N LYS A 159 -15.11 -18.71 5.98
CA LYS A 159 -13.89 -19.21 5.35
C LYS A 159 -14.14 -19.74 3.95
N TRP A 160 -13.09 -19.70 3.15
CA TRP A 160 -13.07 -20.34 1.84
C TRP A 160 -11.76 -21.13 1.62
N TYR A 161 -11.83 -22.12 0.72
CA TYR A 161 -10.72 -22.93 0.25
C TYR A 161 -10.91 -23.21 -1.25
N ALA A 162 -9.83 -23.34 -2.01
CA ALA A 162 -9.89 -23.65 -3.42
C ALA A 162 -8.94 -24.78 -3.82
N GLU A 163 -9.35 -25.55 -4.82
CA GLU A 163 -8.50 -26.48 -5.55
C GLU A 163 -8.48 -26.14 -7.03
N VAL A 164 -7.28 -25.94 -7.56
CA VAL A 164 -7.09 -25.61 -8.97
C VAL A 164 -6.74 -26.88 -9.75
N GLY A 165 -7.66 -27.25 -10.64
CA GLY A 165 -7.45 -28.33 -11.59
C GLY A 165 -6.93 -27.82 -12.95
N PRO A 166 -6.69 -28.73 -13.91
CA PRO A 166 -6.15 -28.35 -15.22
C PRO A 166 -7.05 -27.40 -16.04
N THR A 167 -8.37 -27.51 -15.87
CA THR A 167 -9.37 -26.76 -16.67
C THR A 167 -10.34 -25.96 -15.83
N THR A 168 -10.47 -26.32 -14.55
CA THR A 168 -11.44 -25.71 -13.63
C THR A 168 -10.81 -25.43 -12.28
N THR A 169 -11.36 -24.45 -11.58
CA THR A 169 -11.08 -24.15 -10.18
C THR A 169 -12.34 -24.41 -9.37
N LYS A 170 -12.24 -25.32 -8.40
CA LYS A 170 -13.32 -25.58 -7.44
C LYS A 170 -13.09 -24.83 -6.15
N ILE A 171 -14.13 -24.15 -5.66
CA ILE A 171 -14.11 -23.35 -4.45
C ILE A 171 -15.16 -23.88 -3.49
N TRP A 172 -14.79 -24.03 -2.23
CA TRP A 172 -15.68 -24.26 -1.11
C TRP A 172 -15.68 -23.04 -0.21
N ALA A 173 -16.86 -22.64 0.25
CA ALA A 173 -16.99 -21.52 1.17
C ALA A 173 -18.06 -21.78 2.21
N ASN A 174 -17.82 -21.27 3.41
CA ASN A 174 -18.77 -21.23 4.51
C ASN A 174 -19.36 -19.83 4.58
N PHE A 175 -20.65 -19.70 4.32
CA PHE A 175 -21.38 -18.44 4.35
C PHE A 175 -22.19 -18.27 5.63
N GLY A 176 -21.93 -19.08 6.67
CA GLY A 176 -22.73 -19.10 7.88
C GLY A 176 -24.17 -19.52 7.57
N ASN A 177 -25.13 -18.73 8.02
CA ASN A 177 -26.56 -19.02 7.79
C ASN A 177 -27.12 -18.43 6.49
N LYS A 178 -26.25 -17.90 5.59
CA LYS A 178 -26.69 -17.28 4.34
C LYS A 178 -26.72 -18.29 3.19
N ASP A 179 -27.72 -18.16 2.31
CA ASP A 179 -27.81 -18.90 1.05
C ASP A 179 -27.13 -18.08 -0.07
N PRO A 180 -25.95 -18.49 -0.57
CA PRO A 180 -25.17 -17.72 -1.55
C PRO A 180 -25.91 -17.51 -2.89
N ARG A 181 -26.93 -18.30 -3.20
CA ARG A 181 -27.76 -18.13 -4.39
C ARG A 181 -28.68 -16.92 -4.30
N LYS A 182 -28.93 -16.42 -3.08
CA LYS A 182 -29.79 -15.26 -2.79
C LYS A 182 -28.99 -14.00 -2.46
N GLU A 183 -27.71 -14.16 -2.17
CA GLU A 183 -26.80 -13.09 -1.78
C GLU A 183 -25.94 -12.62 -2.98
N ASN A 184 -25.18 -11.55 -2.80
CA ASN A 184 -24.18 -11.14 -3.76
C ASN A 184 -22.84 -11.80 -3.42
N VAL A 185 -22.57 -12.95 -4.07
CA VAL A 185 -21.29 -13.64 -3.93
C VAL A 185 -20.43 -13.38 -5.15
N GLU A 186 -19.21 -12.91 -4.91
CA GLU A 186 -18.24 -12.53 -5.93
C GLU A 186 -16.90 -13.22 -5.67
N MET A 187 -16.09 -13.37 -6.71
CA MET A 187 -14.70 -13.82 -6.61
C MET A 187 -13.80 -12.97 -7.50
N ASN A 188 -12.61 -12.62 -7.02
CA ASN A 188 -11.68 -11.85 -7.83
C ASN A 188 -11.12 -12.68 -8.99
N VAL A 189 -10.97 -12.04 -10.14
CA VAL A 189 -10.45 -12.66 -11.36
C VAL A 189 -9.43 -11.78 -12.08
N ARG A 190 -9.32 -10.49 -11.66
CA ARG A 190 -8.44 -9.50 -12.28
C ARG A 190 -7.42 -8.96 -11.30
N PRO A 191 -6.17 -8.71 -11.73
CA PRO A 191 -5.15 -8.15 -10.86
C PRO A 191 -5.42 -6.69 -10.46
N HIS A 192 -6.11 -5.92 -11.30
CA HIS A 192 -6.30 -4.48 -11.13
C HIS A 192 -7.72 -4.06 -11.51
N CYS A 193 -8.15 -2.90 -10.99
CA CYS A 193 -9.32 -2.18 -11.48
C CYS A 193 -8.91 -1.11 -12.50
N PHE A 194 -7.87 -0.32 -12.19
CA PHE A 194 -7.43 0.78 -13.05
C PHE A 194 -5.90 0.88 -13.04
N TRP A 195 -5.26 0.32 -14.08
CA TRP A 195 -3.82 0.19 -14.11
C TRP A 195 -3.25 0.19 -15.53
N PRO A 196 -2.36 1.12 -15.91
CA PRO A 196 -1.69 1.09 -17.20
C PRO A 196 -0.59 0.02 -17.21
N THR A 197 -0.56 -0.79 -18.26
CA THR A 197 0.51 -1.79 -18.45
C THR A 197 1.82 -1.18 -18.95
N LYS A 198 1.77 0.07 -19.41
CA LYS A 198 2.92 0.81 -19.92
C LYS A 198 3.32 1.92 -18.96
N ALA A 199 4.62 2.15 -18.82
CA ALA A 199 5.15 3.34 -18.19
C ALA A 199 4.90 4.59 -19.06
N GLY A 200 4.94 5.78 -18.45
CA GLY A 200 4.81 7.06 -19.16
C GLY A 200 3.38 7.38 -19.63
N ILE A 201 2.36 6.76 -19.03
CA ILE A 201 0.96 7.14 -19.23
C ILE A 201 0.65 8.30 -18.27
N ASP A 202 1.11 9.48 -18.62
CA ASP A 202 1.13 10.66 -17.76
C ASP A 202 -0.21 11.40 -17.69
N TYR A 203 -0.37 12.24 -16.67
CA TYR A 203 -1.43 13.23 -16.53
C TYR A 203 -2.84 12.69 -16.70
N ILE A 204 -3.13 11.56 -16.08
CA ILE A 204 -4.47 11.00 -15.96
C ILE A 204 -5.14 11.54 -14.70
N THR A 205 -6.45 11.78 -14.75
CA THR A 205 -7.30 12.03 -13.58
C THR A 205 -8.33 10.92 -13.47
N VAL A 206 -8.47 10.34 -12.25
CA VAL A 206 -9.47 9.31 -11.93
C VAL A 206 -10.29 9.81 -10.74
N SER A 207 -11.58 10.05 -10.93
CA SER A 207 -12.41 10.75 -9.95
C SER A 207 -13.81 10.18 -9.78
N GLY A 208 -14.22 9.95 -8.52
CA GLY A 208 -15.59 9.64 -8.16
C GLY A 208 -16.03 8.17 -8.31
N PHE A 209 -15.10 7.23 -8.40
CA PHE A 209 -15.38 5.80 -8.55
C PHE A 209 -15.31 5.05 -7.21
N THR A 210 -16.03 3.94 -7.13
CA THR A 210 -15.75 2.84 -6.21
C THR A 210 -14.92 1.79 -6.95
N LEU A 211 -13.65 1.59 -6.53
CA LEU A 211 -12.74 0.58 -7.09
C LEU A 211 -12.50 -0.50 -6.04
N ARG A 212 -12.74 -1.78 -6.38
CA ARG A 212 -12.67 -2.85 -5.39
C ARG A 212 -12.38 -4.23 -5.94
N GLN A 213 -11.98 -5.14 -5.03
CA GLN A 213 -11.97 -6.58 -5.26
C GLN A 213 -11.00 -7.01 -6.38
N ALA A 214 -9.79 -6.47 -6.38
CA ALA A 214 -8.72 -6.90 -7.27
C ALA A 214 -7.60 -7.63 -6.52
N SER A 215 -6.75 -8.34 -7.26
CA SER A 215 -5.72 -9.24 -6.74
C SER A 215 -4.29 -8.83 -7.13
N PRO A 216 -3.85 -7.60 -6.78
CA PRO A 216 -2.45 -7.25 -6.97
C PRO A 216 -1.55 -8.09 -6.07
N GLN A 217 -0.31 -8.32 -6.51
CA GLN A 217 0.71 -9.03 -5.74
C GLN A 217 1.21 -8.17 -4.58
N TRP A 218 1.92 -8.81 -3.62
CA TRP A 218 2.70 -8.10 -2.60
C TRP A 218 3.67 -7.12 -3.26
N ALA A 219 3.76 -5.92 -2.73
CA ALA A 219 4.45 -4.78 -3.36
C ALA A 219 5.62 -4.26 -2.52
N PRO A 220 6.75 -5.00 -2.42
CA PRO A 220 7.95 -4.53 -1.72
C PRO A 220 8.74 -3.53 -2.59
N PRO A 221 9.64 -2.73 -1.99
CA PRO A 221 10.40 -1.72 -2.74
C PRO A 221 11.40 -2.29 -3.74
N THR A 222 11.81 -3.55 -3.57
CA THR A 222 12.78 -4.22 -4.45
C THR A 222 12.15 -4.91 -5.66
N GLU A 223 10.84 -4.93 -5.75
CA GLU A 223 10.11 -5.59 -6.83
C GLU A 223 9.15 -4.61 -7.52
N TYR A 224 8.49 -5.07 -8.56
CA TYR A 224 7.41 -4.31 -9.18
C TYR A 224 6.25 -4.14 -8.21
N GLN A 225 5.85 -2.89 -7.97
CA GLN A 225 4.78 -2.57 -7.02
C GLN A 225 3.45 -2.40 -7.74
N GLU A 226 2.64 -3.43 -7.68
CA GLU A 226 1.26 -3.43 -8.18
C GLU A 226 0.29 -2.79 -7.16
N GLY A 227 -0.86 -2.33 -7.65
CA GLY A 227 -1.97 -1.87 -6.82
C GLY A 227 -3.31 -2.11 -7.51
N LEU A 228 -4.40 -1.95 -6.77
CA LEU A 228 -5.75 -1.97 -7.33
C LEU A 228 -5.92 -0.82 -8.34
N ILE A 229 -5.35 0.35 -8.02
CA ILE A 229 -5.20 1.50 -8.92
C ILE A 229 -3.81 2.12 -8.74
N GLY A 230 -3.26 2.69 -9.81
CA GLY A 230 -2.04 3.49 -9.73
C GLY A 230 -1.52 3.95 -11.08
N PRO A 231 -0.58 4.91 -11.06
CA PRO A 231 -0.01 5.50 -12.28
C PRO A 231 1.01 4.59 -12.98
N HIS A 232 1.43 3.49 -12.36
CA HIS A 232 2.61 2.76 -12.78
C HIS A 232 3.80 3.74 -12.80
N TRP A 233 4.74 3.65 -13.64
CA TRP A 233 5.88 4.56 -13.72
C TRP A 233 5.55 5.75 -14.62
N SER A 234 4.85 6.76 -14.08
CA SER A 234 4.30 7.92 -14.81
C SER A 234 4.38 9.20 -14.00
N LYS A 235 3.97 10.31 -14.59
CA LYS A 235 3.98 11.63 -13.96
C LYS A 235 2.59 12.23 -13.83
N GLY A 236 2.38 12.96 -12.75
CA GLY A 236 1.32 13.94 -12.62
C GLY A 236 -0.11 13.41 -12.61
N TRP A 237 -0.37 12.17 -12.12
CA TRP A 237 -1.72 11.67 -11.94
C TRP A 237 -2.47 12.40 -10.84
N ILE A 238 -3.80 12.47 -10.98
CA ILE A 238 -4.72 12.88 -9.93
C ILE A 238 -5.66 11.69 -9.66
N ILE A 239 -5.65 11.18 -8.43
CA ILE A 239 -6.57 10.15 -7.96
C ILE A 239 -7.38 10.79 -6.84
N GLU A 240 -8.67 11.08 -7.10
CA GLU A 240 -9.43 11.90 -6.17
C GLU A 240 -10.88 11.45 -5.99
N ASN A 241 -11.39 11.64 -4.76
CA ASN A 241 -12.79 11.41 -4.43
C ASN A 241 -13.28 9.99 -4.77
N ASN A 242 -12.40 8.98 -4.70
CA ASN A 242 -12.73 7.58 -4.94
C ASN A 242 -12.91 6.84 -3.61
N VAL A 243 -13.67 5.74 -3.66
CA VAL A 243 -13.64 4.68 -2.65
C VAL A 243 -12.78 3.55 -3.19
N ILE A 244 -11.76 3.13 -2.45
CA ILE A 244 -10.80 2.10 -2.84
C ILE A 244 -10.77 1.06 -1.74
N ALA A 245 -11.20 -0.17 -2.04
CA ALA A 245 -11.43 -1.15 -1.00
C ALA A 245 -11.22 -2.60 -1.46
N GLU A 246 -11.10 -3.51 -0.47
CA GLU A 246 -11.05 -4.95 -0.71
C GLU A 246 -9.95 -5.34 -1.72
N SER A 247 -8.76 -4.78 -1.53
CA SER A 247 -7.58 -5.18 -2.29
C SER A 247 -6.86 -6.33 -1.59
N LYS A 248 -6.49 -7.34 -2.34
CA LYS A 248 -5.71 -8.47 -1.81
C LYS A 248 -4.37 -8.02 -1.22
N SER A 249 -3.83 -6.90 -1.71
CA SER A 249 -2.59 -6.32 -1.24
C SER A 249 -2.72 -4.80 -1.10
N VAL A 250 -2.41 -4.05 -2.14
CA VAL A 250 -2.32 -2.59 -2.11
C VAL A 250 -3.53 -1.92 -2.75
N GLY A 251 -4.04 -0.86 -2.11
CA GLY A 251 -5.07 0.00 -2.68
C GLY A 251 -4.52 0.85 -3.83
N ILE A 252 -3.71 1.86 -3.50
CA ILE A 252 -3.05 2.73 -4.49
C ILE A 252 -1.55 2.45 -4.50
N SER A 253 -0.99 2.08 -5.65
CA SER A 253 0.46 1.99 -5.81
C SER A 253 1.00 3.14 -6.66
N LEU A 254 1.98 3.86 -6.11
CA LEU A 254 2.79 4.88 -6.78
C LEU A 254 4.19 4.33 -7.14
N GLY A 255 4.31 3.02 -7.22
CA GLY A 255 5.54 2.25 -7.10
C GLY A 255 6.50 2.26 -8.26
N THR A 256 7.37 1.26 -8.21
CA THR A 256 8.53 1.10 -9.11
C THR A 256 8.14 0.63 -10.51
N GLU A 257 9.00 0.96 -11.46
CA GLU A 257 8.95 0.43 -12.82
C GLU A 257 9.41 -1.05 -12.83
N ILE A 258 8.81 -1.87 -13.68
CA ILE A 258 9.04 -3.33 -13.71
C ILE A 258 10.48 -3.72 -14.03
N GLY A 259 11.20 -2.92 -14.81
CA GLY A 259 12.58 -3.17 -15.19
C GLY A 259 13.60 -2.84 -14.10
N THR A 260 13.22 -2.04 -13.09
CA THR A 260 14.13 -1.63 -12.00
C THR A 260 14.17 -2.65 -10.88
N GLY A 261 13.09 -3.38 -10.64
CA GLY A 261 12.96 -4.32 -9.56
C GLY A 261 13.65 -5.67 -9.77
N HIS A 262 13.71 -6.45 -8.71
CA HIS A 262 14.07 -7.87 -8.75
C HIS A 262 12.82 -8.72 -8.96
N LYS A 263 12.96 -9.84 -9.66
CA LYS A 263 11.83 -10.75 -9.95
C LYS A 263 11.75 -11.96 -9.00
N LYS A 264 12.48 -11.94 -7.86
CA LYS A 264 12.60 -13.11 -6.98
C LYS A 264 12.54 -12.73 -5.52
N GLN A 265 11.90 -13.58 -4.74
CA GLN A 265 11.71 -13.44 -3.28
C GLN A 265 13.03 -13.33 -2.49
N ALA A 266 12.99 -12.59 -1.38
CA ALA A 266 14.11 -12.31 -0.50
C ALA A 266 14.84 -13.56 0.01
N GLY A 267 14.13 -14.55 0.50
CA GLY A 267 14.72 -15.78 1.07
C GLY A 267 15.55 -16.62 0.10
N LYS A 268 15.50 -16.32 -1.20
CA LYS A 268 16.22 -17.04 -2.26
C LYS A 268 17.44 -16.27 -2.79
N HIS A 269 17.73 -15.09 -2.26
CA HIS A 269 18.83 -14.25 -2.70
C HIS A 269 20.07 -14.43 -1.84
N LYS A 270 21.25 -14.40 -2.51
CA LYS A 270 22.55 -14.36 -1.81
C LYS A 270 22.90 -12.96 -1.28
N LYS A 271 22.18 -11.93 -1.72
CA LYS A 271 22.41 -10.52 -1.37
C LYS A 271 21.48 -10.08 -0.26
N GLY A 272 21.97 -9.29 0.65
CA GLY A 272 21.14 -8.67 1.71
C GLY A 272 20.10 -7.70 1.16
N GLY A 273 19.06 -7.41 1.94
CA GLY A 273 17.97 -6.49 1.57
C GLY A 273 18.46 -5.11 1.20
N THR A 274 19.33 -4.52 2.02
CA THR A 274 19.97 -3.21 1.79
C THR A 274 20.67 -3.14 0.42
N GLN A 275 21.47 -4.16 0.07
CA GLN A 275 22.17 -4.18 -1.21
C GLN A 275 21.19 -4.27 -2.39
N ARG A 276 20.12 -5.05 -2.27
CA ARG A 276 19.11 -5.19 -3.34
C ARG A 276 18.38 -3.88 -3.57
N GLU A 277 18.04 -3.17 -2.51
CA GLU A 277 17.35 -1.88 -2.61
C GLU A 277 18.27 -0.82 -3.24
N GLN A 278 19.53 -0.75 -2.85
CA GLN A 278 20.52 0.12 -3.51
C GLN A 278 20.62 -0.16 -5.01
N GLU A 279 20.64 -1.43 -5.42
CA GLU A 279 20.67 -1.79 -6.85
C GLU A 279 19.42 -1.35 -7.59
N VAL A 280 18.25 -1.44 -6.98
CA VAL A 280 16.98 -0.96 -7.55
C VAL A 280 17.03 0.55 -7.78
N ILE A 281 17.49 1.31 -6.80
CA ILE A 281 17.63 2.77 -6.89
C ILE A 281 18.59 3.15 -8.02
N LEU A 282 19.76 2.50 -8.10
CA LEU A 282 20.74 2.77 -9.16
C LEU A 282 20.20 2.43 -10.55
N ARG A 283 19.43 1.33 -10.68
CA ARG A 283 18.75 0.99 -11.93
C ARG A 283 17.71 2.03 -12.31
N ALA A 284 16.94 2.53 -11.34
CA ALA A 284 15.93 3.55 -11.58
C ALA A 284 16.55 4.86 -12.06
N LEU A 285 17.65 5.29 -11.44
CA LEU A 285 18.40 6.46 -11.91
C LEU A 285 18.91 6.28 -13.36
N HIS A 286 19.42 5.09 -13.66
CA HIS A 286 19.86 4.77 -15.03
C HIS A 286 18.69 4.72 -16.03
N ALA A 287 17.50 4.28 -15.58
CA ALA A 287 16.26 4.25 -16.35
C ALA A 287 15.55 5.62 -16.43
N GLY A 288 16.16 6.68 -15.90
CA GLY A 288 15.64 8.04 -15.99
C GLY A 288 14.68 8.42 -14.85
N TRP A 289 14.88 7.88 -13.66
CA TRP A 289 14.17 8.39 -12.48
C TRP A 289 14.55 9.84 -12.23
N HIS A 290 13.69 10.73 -12.63
CA HIS A 290 13.88 12.18 -12.58
C HIS A 290 12.54 12.89 -12.40
N LYS A 291 12.56 14.06 -11.75
CA LYS A 291 11.40 14.91 -11.50
C LYS A 291 10.57 15.24 -12.75
N ASP A 292 11.22 15.31 -13.91
CA ASP A 292 10.53 15.59 -15.17
C ASP A 292 9.79 14.39 -15.73
N ASN A 293 10.13 13.19 -15.30
CA ASN A 293 9.64 11.93 -15.88
C ASN A 293 8.64 11.20 -15.01
N VAL A 294 8.78 11.27 -13.67
CA VAL A 294 8.03 10.40 -12.73
C VAL A 294 7.62 11.19 -11.50
N GLY A 295 6.51 10.80 -10.88
CA GLY A 295 6.04 11.38 -9.63
C GLY A 295 5.11 12.58 -9.79
N SER A 296 5.12 13.48 -8.81
CA SER A 296 4.27 14.69 -8.79
C SER A 296 2.76 14.37 -8.87
N HIS A 297 2.34 13.29 -8.22
CA HIS A 297 0.94 12.87 -8.16
C HIS A 297 0.15 13.64 -7.12
N ILE A 298 -1.16 13.71 -7.29
CA ILE A 298 -2.11 14.26 -6.31
C ILE A 298 -3.09 13.17 -5.94
N ILE A 299 -3.03 12.71 -4.70
CA ILE A 299 -3.91 11.69 -4.14
C ILE A 299 -4.76 12.35 -3.06
N ARG A 300 -6.03 12.64 -3.36
CA ARG A 300 -6.83 13.46 -2.44
C ARG A 300 -8.29 13.07 -2.32
N GLY A 301 -8.85 13.25 -1.12
CA GLY A 301 -10.27 13.07 -0.87
C GLY A 301 -10.75 11.63 -1.05
N ASN A 302 -9.84 10.65 -1.06
CA ASN A 302 -10.20 9.24 -1.22
C ASN A 302 -10.55 8.60 0.13
N ILE A 303 -11.42 7.61 0.08
CA ILE A 303 -11.69 6.68 1.19
C ILE A 303 -11.03 5.36 0.81
N ILE A 304 -10.02 4.94 1.60
CA ILE A 304 -9.21 3.75 1.32
C ILE A 304 -9.32 2.81 2.50
N HIS A 305 -9.80 1.59 2.29
CA HIS A 305 -10.01 0.66 3.38
C HIS A 305 -9.98 -0.81 2.96
N ASP A 306 -9.83 -1.69 3.95
CA ASP A 306 -9.87 -3.15 3.76
C ASP A 306 -8.89 -3.61 2.66
N CYS A 307 -7.64 -3.13 2.71
CA CYS A 307 -6.52 -3.54 1.88
C CYS A 307 -5.50 -4.31 2.74
N GLU A 308 -5.02 -5.47 2.28
CA GLU A 308 -4.29 -6.39 3.15
C GLU A 308 -2.78 -6.13 3.27
N GLN A 309 -2.22 -5.19 2.52
CA GLN A 309 -0.84 -4.74 2.70
C GLN A 309 -0.78 -3.25 3.03
N ALA A 310 -1.19 -2.39 2.12
CA ALA A 310 -1.11 -0.96 2.30
C ALA A 310 -2.28 -0.22 1.65
N GLY A 311 -2.70 0.90 2.26
CA GLY A 311 -3.63 1.81 1.63
C GLY A 311 -2.99 2.49 0.42
N ILE A 312 -1.80 3.07 0.63
CA ILE A 312 -0.97 3.69 -0.40
C ILE A 312 0.46 3.19 -0.25
N VAL A 313 1.04 2.66 -1.32
CA VAL A 313 2.45 2.26 -1.36
C VAL A 313 3.19 3.03 -2.45
N GLY A 314 4.49 3.22 -2.31
CA GLY A 314 5.32 3.76 -3.38
C GLY A 314 6.80 3.65 -3.08
N HIS A 315 7.58 3.35 -4.13
CA HIS A 315 9.02 3.49 -4.11
C HIS A 315 9.44 4.28 -5.35
N MET A 316 10.11 5.40 -5.13
CA MET A 316 10.58 6.34 -6.17
C MET A 316 9.47 7.01 -6.99
N GLY A 317 8.47 6.25 -7.47
CA GLY A 317 7.37 6.79 -8.26
C GLY A 317 6.47 7.76 -7.48
N GLY A 318 6.46 7.68 -6.15
CA GLY A 318 5.73 8.61 -5.26
C GLY A 318 6.41 9.95 -5.00
N ALA A 319 7.64 10.17 -5.47
CA ALA A 319 8.39 11.40 -5.21
C ALA A 319 7.65 12.66 -5.72
N PHE A 320 7.80 13.77 -5.03
CA PHE A 320 7.20 15.08 -5.35
C PHE A 320 5.67 15.12 -5.31
N SER A 321 5.05 14.14 -4.68
CA SER A 321 3.59 13.96 -4.66
C SER A 321 2.92 14.64 -3.46
N GLN A 322 1.60 14.82 -3.57
CA GLN A 322 0.74 15.34 -2.51
C GLN A 322 -0.31 14.28 -2.16
N ILE A 323 -0.36 13.88 -0.90
CA ILE A 323 -1.33 12.92 -0.37
C ILE A 323 -2.13 13.64 0.71
N GLN A 324 -3.37 14.02 0.39
CA GLN A 324 -4.09 14.97 1.24
C GLN A 324 -5.59 14.68 1.35
N ASN A 325 -6.16 14.98 2.53
CA ASN A 325 -7.59 14.82 2.77
C ASN A 325 -8.12 13.39 2.51
N ASN A 326 -7.30 12.36 2.67
CA ASN A 326 -7.74 10.98 2.53
C ASN A 326 -8.17 10.42 3.88
N ARG A 327 -9.14 9.51 3.86
CA ARG A 327 -9.54 8.67 4.98
C ARG A 327 -9.04 7.26 4.72
N ILE A 328 -8.12 6.76 5.57
CA ILE A 328 -7.46 5.46 5.39
C ILE A 328 -7.70 4.64 6.66
N TYR A 329 -8.28 3.45 6.53
CA TYR A 329 -8.57 2.61 7.69
C TYR A 329 -8.68 1.12 7.36
N ASN A 330 -8.63 0.28 8.41
CA ASN A 330 -8.67 -1.18 8.29
C ASN A 330 -7.62 -1.75 7.33
N ILE A 331 -6.41 -1.19 7.35
CA ILE A 331 -5.32 -1.72 6.54
C ILE A 331 -4.66 -2.86 7.29
N HIS A 332 -4.55 -4.03 6.62
CA HIS A 332 -4.05 -5.28 7.17
C HIS A 332 -4.93 -5.80 8.32
N HIS A 333 -6.24 -5.83 8.10
CA HIS A 333 -7.19 -6.19 9.14
C HIS A 333 -7.35 -7.72 9.31
N LYS A 334 -7.19 -8.52 8.24
CA LYS A 334 -7.28 -9.97 8.32
C LYS A 334 -6.03 -10.61 8.95
N ARG A 335 -4.84 -10.05 8.70
CA ARG A 335 -3.55 -10.53 9.23
C ARG A 335 -3.28 -12.00 8.96
N LEU A 336 -3.73 -12.51 7.81
CA LEU A 336 -3.45 -13.90 7.39
C LEU A 336 -1.98 -14.13 7.06
N ARG A 337 -1.26 -13.08 6.66
CA ARG A 337 0.19 -13.08 6.45
C ARG A 337 0.77 -11.80 7.03
N HIS A 338 1.97 -11.89 7.55
CA HIS A 338 2.72 -10.75 8.07
C HIS A 338 3.88 -10.40 7.15
N GLY A 339 4.27 -9.13 7.18
CA GLY A 339 5.40 -8.64 6.42
C GLY A 339 5.86 -7.27 6.91
N ALA A 340 7.03 -6.84 6.46
CA ALA A 340 7.56 -5.53 6.84
C ALA A 340 6.85 -4.38 6.12
N GLU A 341 6.33 -4.59 4.93
CA GLU A 341 5.83 -3.53 4.03
C GLU A 341 4.34 -3.16 4.27
N VAL A 342 3.89 -3.06 5.53
CA VAL A 342 2.48 -2.88 5.90
C VAL A 342 2.24 -1.51 6.54
N GLY A 343 1.24 -0.77 6.05
CA GLY A 343 0.83 0.51 6.63
C GLY A 343 -0.28 1.23 5.88
N GLY A 344 -0.90 2.23 6.51
CA GLY A 344 -1.86 3.11 5.85
C GLY A 344 -1.23 3.80 4.63
N ILE A 345 -0.07 4.41 4.83
CA ILE A 345 0.79 4.95 3.77
C ILE A 345 2.21 4.43 4.00
N LYS A 346 2.77 3.69 3.04
CA LYS A 346 4.15 3.18 3.09
C LYS A 346 4.92 3.70 1.90
N LEU A 347 5.88 4.60 2.11
CA LEU A 347 6.68 5.18 1.04
C LEU A 347 8.17 5.00 1.27
N HIS A 348 8.87 4.62 0.21
CA HIS A 348 10.29 4.79 0.02
C HIS A 348 10.56 5.95 -0.94
N ALA A 349 11.66 6.65 -0.77
CA ALA A 349 12.02 7.80 -1.59
C ALA A 349 10.93 8.89 -1.64
N ALA A 350 10.38 9.22 -0.48
CA ALA A 350 9.39 10.29 -0.35
C ALA A 350 10.07 11.68 -0.46
N LEU A 351 10.69 11.96 -1.62
CA LEU A 351 11.35 13.23 -1.89
C LEU A 351 10.32 14.33 -2.12
N ASP A 352 10.46 15.45 -1.41
CA ASP A 352 9.54 16.61 -1.49
C ASP A 352 8.04 16.24 -1.45
N THR A 353 7.73 15.13 -0.79
CA THR A 353 6.37 14.60 -0.70
C THR A 353 5.64 15.24 0.47
N GLN A 354 4.39 15.65 0.25
CA GLN A 354 3.55 16.26 1.28
C GLN A 354 2.38 15.35 1.62
N MET A 355 2.20 15.07 2.93
CA MET A 355 1.08 14.30 3.47
C MET A 355 0.33 15.16 4.46
N SER A 356 -0.87 15.63 4.07
CA SER A 356 -1.60 16.57 4.89
C SER A 356 -3.08 16.26 5.02
N ASP A 357 -3.64 16.62 6.17
CA ASP A 357 -5.08 16.59 6.41
C ASP A 357 -5.69 15.18 6.25
N ASN A 358 -4.89 14.11 6.40
CA ASN A 358 -5.37 12.75 6.31
C ASN A 358 -5.88 12.26 7.67
N LEU A 359 -6.90 11.40 7.63
CA LEU A 359 -7.41 10.66 8.77
C LEU A 359 -7.02 9.19 8.61
N ILE A 360 -6.11 8.70 9.47
CA ILE A 360 -5.52 7.35 9.36
C ILE A 360 -5.72 6.60 10.66
N TYR A 361 -6.53 5.54 10.63
CA TYR A 361 -6.90 4.81 11.83
C TYR A 361 -7.19 3.34 11.58
N SER A 362 -7.13 2.55 12.64
CA SER A 362 -7.44 1.12 12.54
C SER A 362 -6.57 0.37 11.54
N CYS A 363 -5.38 0.89 11.24
CA CYS A 363 -4.38 0.26 10.39
C CYS A 363 -3.39 -0.55 11.25
N TYR A 364 -2.59 -1.40 10.62
CA TYR A 364 -1.45 -1.99 11.30
C TYR A 364 -0.44 -0.91 11.70
N ARG A 365 -0.05 -0.04 10.76
CA ARG A 365 0.70 1.23 10.97
C ARG A 365 -0.02 2.38 10.28
N GLY A 366 0.23 3.60 10.75
CA GLY A 366 -0.26 4.80 10.10
C GLY A 366 0.56 5.17 8.86
N ILE A 367 1.54 6.04 9.00
CA ILE A 367 2.50 6.40 7.95
C ILE A 367 3.85 5.76 8.25
N TRP A 368 4.44 5.14 7.24
CA TRP A 368 5.81 4.64 7.29
C TRP A 368 6.63 5.24 6.14
N LEU A 369 7.60 6.08 6.50
CA LEU A 369 8.62 6.59 5.59
C LEU A 369 9.88 5.77 5.76
N ASP A 370 10.32 5.13 4.69
CA ASP A 370 11.48 4.27 4.70
C ASP A 370 12.42 4.68 3.58
N TRP A 371 13.68 4.73 3.85
CA TRP A 371 14.73 5.19 2.97
C TRP A 371 14.40 6.51 2.23
N GLN A 372 15.35 7.40 2.10
CA GLN A 372 15.32 8.55 1.19
C GLN A 372 14.15 9.55 1.39
N ALA A 373 13.47 9.56 2.54
CA ALA A 373 12.55 10.65 2.83
C ALA A 373 13.35 11.92 3.09
N GLN A 374 13.19 12.90 2.20
CA GLN A 374 13.93 14.15 2.22
C GLN A 374 13.09 15.28 1.60
N GLY A 375 13.04 16.44 2.24
CA GLY A 375 12.11 17.52 1.87
C GLY A 375 10.65 17.18 2.17
N THR A 376 10.40 16.09 2.88
CA THR A 376 9.08 15.55 3.18
C THR A 376 8.39 16.34 4.28
N ARG A 377 7.09 16.60 4.14
CA ARG A 377 6.27 17.20 5.18
C ARG A 377 5.06 16.35 5.53
N ILE A 378 4.83 16.13 6.83
CA ILE A 378 3.67 15.46 7.39
C ILE A 378 2.96 16.48 8.29
N THR A 379 1.77 16.93 7.90
CA THR A 379 1.12 18.05 8.58
C THR A 379 -0.39 17.89 8.69
N ARG A 380 -0.97 18.27 9.84
CA ARG A 380 -2.42 18.27 10.11
C ARG A 380 -3.11 16.93 9.88
N ASN A 381 -2.39 15.81 10.11
CA ASN A 381 -2.99 14.49 10.07
C ASN A 381 -3.49 14.09 11.46
N VAL A 382 -4.48 13.21 11.46
CA VAL A 382 -5.02 12.61 12.69
C VAL A 382 -4.85 11.11 12.62
N PHE A 383 -4.24 10.53 13.67
CA PHE A 383 -3.99 9.11 13.79
C PHE A 383 -4.61 8.58 15.07
N PHE A 384 -5.30 7.44 15.01
CA PHE A 384 -5.80 6.75 16.20
C PHE A 384 -6.10 5.27 15.91
N ASP A 385 -6.13 4.46 16.97
CA ASP A 385 -6.45 3.03 16.89
C ASP A 385 -5.58 2.25 15.87
N ASN A 386 -4.37 2.70 15.61
CA ASN A 386 -3.39 1.93 14.86
C ASN A 386 -2.72 0.91 15.79
N LEU A 387 -2.47 -0.30 15.28
CA LEU A 387 -1.97 -1.40 16.10
C LEU A 387 -0.50 -1.20 16.52
N SER A 388 0.29 -0.65 15.63
CA SER A 388 1.68 -0.32 15.82
C SER A 388 1.85 1.20 15.72
N GLU A 389 2.90 1.70 15.10
CA GLU A 389 3.21 3.12 15.07
C GLU A 389 2.21 3.96 14.25
N ASP A 390 1.83 5.13 14.76
CA ASP A 390 1.13 6.15 13.97
C ASP A 390 2.06 6.72 12.88
N LEU A 391 3.31 6.94 13.24
CA LEU A 391 4.38 7.38 12.33
C LEU A 391 5.64 6.57 12.58
N PHE A 392 6.20 6.00 11.53
CA PHE A 392 7.52 5.39 11.53
C PHE A 392 8.39 6.04 10.47
N VAL A 393 9.54 6.60 10.85
CA VAL A 393 10.56 7.12 9.93
C VAL A 393 11.81 6.28 10.08
N GLU A 394 12.16 5.58 9.02
CA GLU A 394 13.22 4.58 9.02
C GLU A 394 14.35 4.95 8.06
N VAL A 395 15.55 5.01 8.59
CA VAL A 395 16.83 5.22 7.88
C VAL A 395 16.84 6.34 6.84
N CYS A 396 16.20 7.46 7.19
CA CYS A 396 16.16 8.67 6.39
C CYS A 396 17.15 9.72 6.89
N HIS A 397 17.80 10.43 5.98
CA HIS A 397 18.78 11.46 6.32
C HIS A 397 18.18 12.84 6.60
N GLY A 398 16.92 13.05 6.23
CA GLY A 398 16.28 14.36 6.31
C GLY A 398 16.79 15.36 5.25
N PRO A 399 16.39 16.64 5.32
CA PRO A 399 15.46 17.16 6.31
C PRO A 399 14.03 16.69 6.07
N TYR A 400 13.24 16.54 7.13
CA TYR A 400 11.79 16.34 7.05
C TYR A 400 11.08 17.09 8.16
N LEU A 401 9.81 17.48 7.92
CA LEU A 401 9.01 18.27 8.85
C LEU A 401 7.74 17.53 9.22
N VAL A 402 7.50 17.39 10.53
CA VAL A 402 6.29 16.82 11.12
C VAL A 402 5.63 17.90 11.98
N ASP A 403 4.50 18.44 11.51
CA ASP A 403 3.90 19.59 12.21
C ASP A 403 2.38 19.52 12.30
N ASN A 404 1.84 20.02 13.41
CA ASN A 404 0.40 20.14 13.65
C ASN A 404 -0.39 18.82 13.55
N ASN A 405 0.20 17.68 13.87
CA ASN A 405 -0.48 16.38 13.83
C ASN A 405 -1.01 15.99 15.21
N LEU A 406 -2.03 15.12 15.21
CA LEU A 406 -2.56 14.44 16.39
C LEU A 406 -2.23 12.95 16.30
N PHE A 407 -1.32 12.47 17.15
CA PHE A 407 -0.92 11.08 17.28
C PHE A 407 -1.59 10.52 18.54
N LEU A 408 -2.60 9.67 18.37
CA LEU A 408 -3.51 9.25 19.45
C LEU A 408 -3.53 7.72 19.68
N SER A 409 -2.76 6.93 18.94
CA SER A 409 -2.62 5.49 19.19
C SER A 409 -1.69 5.22 20.37
N ALA A 410 -1.59 3.98 20.81
CA ALA A 410 -0.69 3.60 21.91
C ALA A 410 0.80 3.82 21.58
N MET A 411 1.21 3.56 20.33
CA MET A 411 2.56 3.85 19.82
C MET A 411 2.47 4.98 18.80
N ASN A 412 2.94 6.16 19.15
CA ASN A 412 2.81 7.34 18.29
C ASN A 412 3.93 7.44 17.26
N PHE A 413 5.18 7.28 17.70
CA PHE A 413 6.28 7.52 16.79
C PHE A 413 7.46 6.57 17.05
N ARG A 414 7.97 6.01 15.99
CA ARG A 414 9.25 5.32 15.96
C ARG A 414 10.20 6.04 15.01
N ASN A 415 11.35 6.48 15.51
CA ASN A 415 12.35 7.23 14.76
C ASN A 415 13.68 6.46 14.69
N LEU A 416 14.00 5.96 13.51
CA LEU A 416 15.30 5.40 13.14
C LEU A 416 15.99 6.29 12.10
N ALA A 417 15.72 7.58 12.11
CA ALA A 417 16.18 8.55 11.13
C ALA A 417 16.93 9.70 11.81
N GLN A 418 17.29 10.70 11.04
CA GLN A 418 17.93 11.93 11.53
C GLN A 418 17.46 13.15 10.73
N GLY A 419 17.64 14.35 11.30
CA GLY A 419 17.34 15.62 10.63
C GLY A 419 15.86 15.96 10.56
N GLY A 420 15.07 15.44 11.50
CA GLY A 420 13.64 15.76 11.64
C GLY A 420 13.39 17.05 12.40
N ALA A 421 12.31 17.76 12.03
CA ALA A 421 11.76 18.87 12.81
C ALA A 421 10.31 18.52 13.18
N PHE A 422 10.01 18.55 14.49
CA PHE A 422 8.71 18.21 15.06
C PHE A 422 8.13 19.44 15.74
N VAL A 423 7.02 19.98 15.21
CA VAL A 423 6.52 21.29 15.62
C VAL A 423 5.01 21.26 15.84
N HIS A 424 4.55 21.70 17.00
CA HIS A 424 3.13 21.80 17.33
C HIS A 424 2.33 20.50 17.18
N ASN A 425 2.94 19.34 17.46
CA ASN A 425 2.22 18.08 17.46
C ASN A 425 1.68 17.74 18.85
N LEU A 426 0.66 16.91 18.90
CA LEU A 426 0.21 16.19 20.09
C LEU A 426 0.65 14.72 19.97
N PHE A 427 1.46 14.24 20.91
CA PHE A 427 1.84 12.85 21.08
C PHE A 427 1.18 12.31 22.36
N ALA A 428 0.17 11.45 22.21
CA ALA A 428 -0.59 10.94 23.35
C ALA A 428 -0.18 9.52 23.79
N GLY A 429 0.76 8.89 23.10
CA GLY A 429 1.26 7.54 23.38
C GLY A 429 2.79 7.47 23.38
N HIS A 430 3.30 6.25 23.20
CA HIS A 430 4.74 5.97 23.26
C HIS A 430 5.51 6.57 22.08
N PHE A 431 6.76 6.91 22.35
CA PHE A 431 7.72 7.51 21.44
C PHE A 431 9.06 6.77 21.54
N VAL A 432 9.62 6.32 20.43
CA VAL A 432 10.88 5.56 20.40
C VAL A 432 11.86 6.19 19.42
N VAL A 433 13.07 6.48 19.89
CA VAL A 433 14.19 6.95 19.06
C VAL A 433 15.32 5.93 19.13
N GLN A 434 15.81 5.47 18.00
CA GLN A 434 16.87 4.47 17.89
C GLN A 434 17.87 4.83 16.80
N SER A 435 19.14 4.48 16.99
CA SER A 435 20.12 4.52 15.90
C SER A 435 20.01 3.26 15.04
N GLU A 436 20.31 3.39 13.75
CA GLU A 436 20.44 2.26 12.84
C GLU A 436 21.75 2.36 12.06
N LEU A 437 22.80 1.75 12.62
CA LEU A 437 24.16 1.85 12.11
C LEU A 437 24.52 0.76 11.10
N SER A 438 23.66 -0.27 10.96
CA SER A 438 23.94 -1.41 10.09
C SER A 438 23.59 -1.17 8.62
N ARG A 439 22.84 -0.11 8.32
CA ARG A 439 22.37 0.19 6.97
C ARG A 439 22.93 1.52 6.45
N THR A 440 23.61 1.45 5.33
CA THR A 440 24.07 2.63 4.58
C THR A 440 23.02 2.98 3.55
N THR A 441 22.43 4.17 3.66
CA THR A 441 21.32 4.60 2.80
C THR A 441 21.70 5.84 1.98
N PRO A 442 21.09 6.03 0.81
CA PRO A 442 21.37 7.18 -0.03
C PRO A 442 20.70 8.45 0.51
N TYR A 443 21.35 9.58 0.24
CA TYR A 443 20.76 10.91 0.37
C TYR A 443 20.92 11.69 -0.93
N HIS A 444 20.05 12.67 -1.13
CA HIS A 444 19.86 13.35 -2.41
C HIS A 444 20.29 14.81 -2.37
N PHE A 445 20.60 15.37 -3.53
CA PHE A 445 20.64 16.82 -3.66
C PHE A 445 19.25 17.42 -3.40
N PRO A 446 19.17 18.65 -2.86
CA PRO A 446 17.88 19.27 -2.55
C PRO A 446 16.96 19.31 -3.76
N HIS A 447 15.69 18.83 -3.56
CA HIS A 447 14.64 18.87 -4.57
C HIS A 447 14.88 18.05 -5.85
N GLU A 448 15.79 17.06 -5.79
CA GLU A 448 16.18 16.23 -6.93
C GLU A 448 16.22 14.75 -6.57
N THR A 449 16.17 13.90 -7.60
CA THR A 449 16.36 12.45 -7.46
C THR A 449 17.85 12.05 -7.51
N ALA A 450 18.73 12.96 -7.96
CA ALA A 450 20.16 12.71 -8.03
C ALA A 450 20.73 12.48 -6.62
N MET A 451 21.47 11.37 -6.47
CA MET A 451 22.10 11.04 -5.20
C MET A 451 23.32 11.92 -4.94
N ALA A 452 23.38 12.50 -3.74
CA ALA A 452 24.54 13.25 -3.27
C ALA A 452 25.58 12.34 -2.56
N GLY A 453 25.14 11.19 -2.03
CA GLY A 453 26.02 10.22 -1.40
C GLY A 453 25.28 9.12 -0.65
N TYR A 454 26.04 8.31 0.08
CA TYR A 454 25.57 7.26 0.99
C TYR A 454 26.18 7.45 2.38
N SER A 455 25.38 7.25 3.41
CA SER A 455 25.84 7.28 4.79
C SER A 455 24.97 6.41 5.70
N ASN A 456 25.49 6.06 6.86
CA ASN A 456 24.70 5.42 7.91
C ASN A 456 23.91 6.47 8.68
N ILE A 457 22.82 6.04 9.29
CA ILE A 457 22.00 6.88 10.17
C ILE A 457 22.56 6.77 11.57
N THR A 458 23.16 7.84 12.05
CA THR A 458 23.72 7.91 13.41
C THR A 458 22.67 8.30 14.45
N SER A 459 21.46 8.67 13.99
CA SER A 459 20.41 9.30 14.80
C SER A 459 20.79 10.71 15.30
N GLY A 460 19.83 11.46 15.77
CA GLY A 460 20.04 12.83 16.25
C GLY A 460 19.83 13.91 15.19
N ASP A 461 20.26 15.13 15.48
CA ASP A 461 19.95 16.34 14.72
C ASP A 461 18.43 16.59 14.52
N ASP A 462 17.63 16.02 15.41
CA ASP A 462 16.18 16.23 15.45
C ASP A 462 15.84 17.45 16.32
N ARG A 463 14.81 18.17 15.96
CA ARG A 463 14.37 19.39 16.64
C ARG A 463 12.91 19.32 17.02
N TYR A 464 12.61 19.59 18.30
CA TYR A 464 11.26 19.53 18.86
C TYR A 464 10.85 20.88 19.39
N TYR A 465 9.81 21.50 18.84
CA TYR A 465 9.31 22.80 19.25
C TYR A 465 7.81 22.77 19.52
N ASN A 466 7.40 23.28 20.68
CA ASN A 466 5.99 23.49 21.02
C ASN A 466 5.10 22.26 20.84
N ASN A 467 5.63 21.05 21.03
CA ASN A 467 4.84 19.83 21.05
C ASN A 467 4.22 19.60 22.41
N ILE A 468 3.11 18.86 22.44
CA ILE A 468 2.50 18.38 23.67
C ILE A 468 2.74 16.86 23.73
N PHE A 469 3.35 16.38 24.81
CA PHE A 469 3.54 14.97 25.10
C PHE A 469 2.65 14.62 26.28
N LEU A 470 1.73 13.67 26.12
CA LEU A 470 0.90 13.13 27.18
C LEU A 470 1.51 11.80 27.59
N GLY A 471 1.77 11.65 28.89
CA GLY A 471 2.20 10.37 29.44
C GLY A 471 1.02 9.42 29.61
N ASP A 472 1.32 8.14 29.67
CA ASP A 472 0.39 7.10 30.09
C ASP A 472 0.55 6.89 31.60
N ASP A 473 -0.52 7.10 32.37
CA ASP A 473 -0.50 6.97 33.84
C ASP A 473 -0.49 5.52 34.33
N GLU A 474 -0.76 4.53 33.48
CA GLU A 474 -1.05 3.18 33.94
C GLU A 474 0.03 2.14 33.67
N SER A 475 0.93 2.34 32.74
CA SER A 475 1.75 1.22 32.29
C SER A 475 3.13 1.12 32.92
N HIS A 476 3.73 2.20 33.36
CA HIS A 476 5.05 2.17 33.98
C HIS A 476 5.27 3.41 34.84
N ASN A 477 5.78 3.20 36.05
CA ASN A 477 6.40 4.23 36.89
C ASN A 477 7.67 4.85 36.26
N GLU A 478 7.85 4.64 35.00
CA GLU A 478 8.83 5.32 34.18
C GLU A 478 8.13 6.52 33.55
N PRO A 479 8.55 7.75 33.82
CA PRO A 479 8.07 8.88 33.05
C PRO A 479 8.24 8.51 31.58
N VAL A 480 7.21 8.78 30.77
CA VAL A 480 7.43 8.90 29.31
C VAL A 480 8.75 9.66 29.19
N PRO A 481 9.77 9.03 28.66
CA PRO A 481 11.05 9.67 28.74
C PRO A 481 11.00 10.95 27.96
N ILE A 482 10.81 12.04 28.70
CA ILE A 482 11.47 13.30 28.35
C ILE A 482 12.97 13.02 28.22
N THR A 483 13.36 11.83 28.48
CA THR A 483 14.57 11.11 28.12
C THR A 483 14.70 10.85 26.61
N LEU A 484 13.99 11.63 25.78
CA LEU A 484 14.44 11.90 24.41
C LEU A 484 15.95 12.20 24.34
N PHE A 485 16.57 12.36 25.50
CA PHE A 485 17.95 12.82 25.68
C PHE A 485 18.78 11.93 26.59
N GLU A 486 18.23 10.92 27.23
CA GLU A 486 19.04 9.91 27.87
C GLU A 486 19.62 8.98 26.81
N HIS A 487 20.91 8.85 26.82
CA HIS A 487 21.62 7.85 26.05
C HIS A 487 21.05 6.47 26.39
N LEU A 488 20.15 5.96 25.57
CA LEU A 488 19.91 4.54 25.59
C LEU A 488 21.25 3.89 25.25
N PRO A 489 21.83 3.08 26.16
CA PRO A 489 23.01 2.34 25.81
C PRO A 489 22.72 1.60 24.54
N LEU A 490 23.57 1.72 23.53
CA LEU A 490 23.51 0.88 22.33
C LEU A 490 23.47 -0.56 22.84
N GLN A 491 22.29 -1.15 22.89
CA GLN A 491 22.17 -2.56 23.18
C GLN A 491 22.85 -3.25 22.00
N PRO A 492 23.90 -4.05 22.24
CA PRO A 492 24.43 -4.90 21.21
C PRO A 492 23.23 -5.71 20.70
N ARG A 493 22.94 -5.67 19.42
CA ARG A 493 21.94 -6.55 18.83
C ARG A 493 22.38 -7.97 19.20
N GLU A 494 21.61 -8.67 20.03
CA GLU A 494 21.84 -10.09 20.24
C GLU A 494 21.85 -10.73 18.85
N LYS A 495 22.94 -11.37 18.50
CA LYS A 495 23.04 -12.12 17.25
C LYS A 495 21.93 -13.14 17.30
N SER A 496 20.86 -12.98 16.51
CA SER A 496 19.96 -14.06 16.26
C SER A 496 20.78 -15.14 15.58
N GLU A 497 20.67 -16.37 16.03
CA GLU A 497 21.41 -17.52 15.46
C GLU A 497 21.12 -17.70 13.96
N ASP A 498 20.10 -17.05 13.44
CA ASP A 498 19.66 -17.11 12.04
C ASP A 498 20.29 -16.02 11.13
N ASP A 499 20.84 -14.94 11.70
CA ASP A 499 21.47 -13.86 10.94
C ASP A 499 22.98 -14.12 10.65
N GLY A 500 23.32 -15.34 10.42
CA GLY A 500 24.70 -15.78 10.24
C GLY A 500 25.55 -15.05 9.20
N LYS A 501 25.17 -13.90 8.63
CA LYS A 501 25.98 -13.12 7.67
C LYS A 501 25.42 -11.73 7.36
N THR A 502 25.26 -10.88 8.33
CA THR A 502 25.24 -9.45 8.06
C THR A 502 26.33 -8.74 8.85
N VAL A 503 27.52 -9.26 8.72
CA VAL A 503 28.71 -8.46 8.98
C VAL A 503 28.91 -7.65 7.70
N MET A 504 28.85 -6.34 7.78
CA MET A 504 29.49 -5.51 6.80
C MET A 504 30.99 -5.86 6.89
N ASP A 505 31.46 -6.66 5.95
CA ASP A 505 32.88 -6.99 5.83
C ASP A 505 33.67 -5.67 5.77
N GLY A 506 34.38 -5.35 6.83
CA GLY A 506 35.31 -4.24 6.85
C GLY A 506 35.08 -3.14 7.88
N VAL A 507 34.03 -3.18 8.68
CA VAL A 507 33.91 -2.26 9.84
C VAL A 507 34.27 -3.02 11.12
N PRO A 508 35.35 -2.66 11.84
CA PRO A 508 35.66 -3.30 13.10
C PRO A 508 34.50 -3.15 14.10
N ASP A 509 34.18 -4.19 14.83
CA ASP A 509 33.09 -4.26 15.81
C ASP A 509 33.21 -3.17 16.91
N ASP A 510 34.40 -2.70 17.16
CA ASP A 510 34.73 -1.67 18.13
C ASP A 510 34.61 -0.23 17.60
N SER A 511 34.51 -0.02 16.28
CA SER A 511 34.27 1.31 15.70
C SER A 511 32.83 1.81 15.93
N ILE A 512 31.88 0.93 16.19
CA ILE A 512 30.50 1.26 16.52
C ILE A 512 30.39 1.98 17.86
N CYS A 513 31.29 1.68 18.80
CA CYS A 513 31.28 2.27 20.14
C CYS A 513 31.70 3.76 20.19
N TYR A 514 32.20 4.28 19.09
CA TYR A 514 32.77 5.65 19.05
C TYR A 514 31.98 6.61 18.18
N LEU A 515 30.85 6.17 17.61
CA LEU A 515 29.92 7.08 16.98
C LEU A 515 29.17 7.83 18.08
N TYR A 516 29.71 8.96 18.46
CA TYR A 516 29.10 9.86 19.41
C TYR A 516 27.68 10.19 19.02
N PRO A 517 26.76 10.22 19.98
CA PRO A 517 25.50 10.92 19.77
C PRO A 517 25.88 12.38 19.53
N VAL A 518 25.92 12.76 18.27
CA VAL A 518 26.16 14.14 17.87
C VAL A 518 24.98 14.95 18.35
N GLY A 519 25.21 15.67 19.43
CA GLY A 519 24.43 16.79 19.87
C GLY A 519 22.92 16.61 19.80
N LEU A 520 22.36 15.86 20.72
CA LEU A 520 21.00 16.08 21.16
C LEU A 520 20.93 17.46 21.82
N GLY A 521 21.04 18.51 21.01
CA GLY A 521 20.78 19.86 21.43
C GLY A 521 19.28 20.04 21.55
N SER A 522 18.70 19.75 22.72
CA SER A 522 17.43 20.37 23.06
C SER A 522 17.68 21.85 23.28
N TYR A 523 17.24 22.65 22.37
CA TYR A 523 17.06 24.07 22.64
C TYR A 523 15.59 24.25 23.04
N ASN A 524 15.36 24.37 24.35
CA ASN A 524 14.13 24.94 24.89
C ASN A 524 14.06 26.41 24.55
#